data_054173fa91d413aee9c872070032cbea
#
_entry.id   054173fa91d413aee9c872070032cbea
#
_cell.length_a   1.000
_cell.length_b   1.000
_cell.length_c   1.000
_cell.angle_alpha   90.00
_cell.angle_beta   90.00
_cell.angle_gamma   90.00
#
_symmetry.space_group_name_H-M   'P 1'
#
loop_
_entity.id
_entity.type
_entity.pdbx_description
1 polymer ?
#
loop_
_entity_poly.entity_id
_entity_poly.type
_entity_poly.pdbx_seq_one_letter_code
_entity_poly.pdbx_strand_id
1 'polypeptide(L)'
;MIFRAAILLAGAALGAEPLVTGFERFHAATPTAEGGRLLYSELGCVNCHGGVTGLPTMRGPELATVTQRVRSEWLRKFVADPASVHPGAVMPQVLAKADDKTLVAIEHYLASLKPKTASKGPAKILHVNGARGGELFNTLGCVACHAPGKDFAPPEGAPKASEFTHRSVGFGDLKAKYSLDSLGAYILDPLKVRTDGRMPKIVMDRQDSIDIAGYLLEFQGSDGRLDNPVVSIAADKALAIAGRKAVIAAQCAACHDLPKDAAAKPVALKTTDGGCLDADHAKGPRYALSAAQRAALKLFLAKKDEAASPKLAADLTLQALNCVACHERDGLGGPDAARKPYFQGDHNLGDTGRYPPPLTGVGGKLRPEWLAKVLAGENRVRPYLKTKMPQYGAATAELGKLLGVADARAALKFEGGDDTAGRKLMGTQGGAGCITCHSWGDRPSLGIHGPDLSNVAARLQEGWLREYLINPAAYRP
;
A
#
# COMPACT_ATOMS: atom_id res chain seq x y z
N MET A 1 11.21 21.43 -51.53
CA MET A 1 11.89 21.56 -50.23
C MET A 1 10.89 21.22 -49.13
N ILE A 2 10.94 20.00 -48.63
CA ILE A 2 10.03 19.52 -47.58
C ILE A 2 10.85 19.50 -46.29
N PHE A 3 10.56 20.43 -45.38
CA PHE A 3 11.14 20.44 -44.03
C PHE A 3 10.55 19.30 -43.22
N ARG A 4 11.33 18.26 -42.96
CA ARG A 4 11.05 17.27 -41.94
C ARG A 4 11.43 17.86 -40.57
N ALA A 5 10.42 18.26 -39.78
CA ALA A 5 10.61 18.55 -38.38
C ALA A 5 10.92 17.22 -37.64
N ALA A 6 12.17 17.06 -37.22
CA ALA A 6 12.55 15.99 -36.31
C ALA A 6 11.98 16.33 -34.93
N ILE A 7 10.93 15.64 -34.53
CA ILE A 7 10.46 15.62 -33.11
C ILE A 7 11.50 14.81 -32.34
N LEU A 8 12.41 15.52 -31.68
CA LEU A 8 13.25 14.97 -30.62
C LEU A 8 12.34 14.55 -29.47
N LEU A 9 11.93 13.28 -29.46
CA LEU A 9 11.44 12.63 -28.27
C LEU A 9 12.62 12.60 -27.28
N ALA A 10 12.66 13.59 -26.39
CA ALA A 10 13.48 13.52 -25.20
C ALA A 10 13.00 12.30 -24.41
N GLY A 11 13.72 11.18 -24.52
CA GLY A 11 13.56 10.03 -23.66
C GLY A 11 13.78 10.50 -22.22
N ALA A 12 12.70 10.81 -21.52
CA ALA A 12 12.75 11.03 -20.09
C ALA A 12 13.39 9.78 -19.48
N ALA A 13 14.53 9.94 -18.83
CA ALA A 13 15.12 8.92 -17.99
C ALA A 13 14.04 8.50 -16.98
N LEU A 14 13.41 7.35 -17.22
CA LEU A 14 12.33 6.84 -16.41
C LEU A 14 12.86 6.60 -15.00
N GLY A 15 12.55 7.51 -14.05
CA GLY A 15 12.27 7.07 -12.71
C GLY A 15 13.25 7.40 -11.61
N ALA A 16 13.96 8.54 -11.63
CA ALA A 16 14.66 9.02 -10.42
C ALA A 16 13.68 9.64 -9.39
N GLU A 17 12.54 10.15 -9.85
CA GLU A 17 11.55 10.80 -8.97
C GLU A 17 10.82 9.80 -8.06
N PRO A 18 10.55 10.21 -6.79
CA PRO A 18 9.81 9.39 -5.84
C PRO A 18 8.43 9.00 -6.38
N LEU A 19 8.08 7.73 -6.29
CA LEU A 19 6.79 7.24 -6.74
C LEU A 19 5.77 7.28 -5.58
N VAL A 20 4.83 8.19 -5.67
CA VAL A 20 3.64 8.26 -4.81
C VAL A 20 2.44 7.93 -5.70
N THR A 21 1.95 6.70 -5.64
CA THR A 21 0.96 6.16 -6.59
C THR A 21 -0.32 6.99 -6.66
N GLY A 22 -0.83 7.47 -5.54
CA GLY A 22 -2.00 8.35 -5.51
C GLY A 22 -1.74 9.69 -6.18
N PHE A 23 -0.55 10.27 -6.01
CA PHE A 23 -0.17 11.50 -6.70
C PHE A 23 -0.07 11.28 -8.21
N GLU A 24 0.65 10.26 -8.64
CA GLU A 24 0.82 9.93 -10.07
C GLU A 24 -0.54 9.77 -10.77
N ARG A 25 -1.47 9.10 -10.11
CA ARG A 25 -2.76 8.77 -10.70
C ARG A 25 -3.73 9.95 -10.77
N PHE A 26 -3.73 10.84 -9.78
CA PHE A 26 -4.78 11.84 -9.59
C PHE A 26 -4.31 13.30 -9.65
N HIS A 27 -3.01 13.56 -9.52
CA HIS A 27 -2.50 14.92 -9.35
C HIS A 27 -1.31 15.26 -10.26
N ALA A 28 -0.67 14.27 -10.91
CA ALA A 28 0.53 14.53 -11.71
C ALA A 28 0.24 15.33 -12.98
N ALA A 29 -0.88 15.07 -13.66
CA ALA A 29 -1.28 15.78 -14.87
C ALA A 29 -1.67 17.24 -14.58
N THR A 30 -2.31 17.50 -13.44
CA THR A 30 -2.73 18.83 -12.99
C THR A 30 -2.38 18.96 -11.51
N PRO A 31 -1.23 19.55 -11.16
CA PRO A 31 -0.81 19.71 -9.77
C PRO A 31 -1.81 20.52 -8.95
N THR A 32 -2.15 20.04 -7.75
CA THR A 32 -3.11 20.66 -6.83
C THR A 32 -2.52 20.78 -5.42
N ALA A 33 -3.13 21.60 -4.56
CA ALA A 33 -2.74 21.70 -3.15
C ALA A 33 -3.02 20.40 -2.39
N GLU A 34 -4.08 19.67 -2.75
CA GLU A 34 -4.42 18.36 -2.20
C GLU A 34 -3.35 17.33 -2.56
N GLY A 35 -2.90 17.30 -3.83
CA GLY A 35 -1.77 16.47 -4.26
C GLY A 35 -0.46 16.86 -3.54
N GLY A 36 -0.26 18.14 -3.28
CA GLY A 36 0.86 18.63 -2.48
C GLY A 36 0.79 18.19 -1.02
N ARG A 37 -0.41 18.18 -0.40
CA ARG A 37 -0.67 17.65 0.94
C ARG A 37 -0.34 16.16 1.01
N LEU A 38 -0.76 15.39 0.00
CA LEU A 38 -0.44 13.97 -0.13
C LEU A 38 1.08 13.76 -0.19
N LEU A 39 1.78 14.49 -1.07
CA LEU A 39 3.24 14.41 -1.19
C LEU A 39 3.96 14.80 0.10
N TYR A 40 3.51 15.85 0.81
CA TYR A 40 4.12 16.28 2.06
C TYR A 40 4.08 15.20 3.14
N SER A 41 3.00 14.40 3.17
CA SER A 41 2.88 13.24 4.04
C SER A 41 3.70 12.05 3.54
N GLU A 42 3.59 11.70 2.25
CA GLU A 42 4.18 10.49 1.66
C GLU A 42 5.71 10.58 1.47
N LEU A 43 6.24 11.77 1.27
CA LEU A 43 7.69 12.01 1.23
C LEU A 43 8.29 12.25 2.62
N GLY A 44 7.45 12.24 3.67
CA GLY A 44 7.91 12.40 5.04
C GLY A 44 8.39 13.81 5.39
N CYS A 45 8.01 14.85 4.63
CA CYS A 45 8.35 16.25 4.96
C CYS A 45 7.85 16.63 6.35
N VAL A 46 6.67 16.14 6.74
CA VAL A 46 6.05 16.35 8.06
C VAL A 46 6.92 15.82 9.20
N ASN A 47 7.78 14.84 8.98
CA ASN A 47 8.65 14.26 10.02
C ASN A 47 9.75 15.23 10.46
N CYS A 48 10.20 16.12 9.56
CA CYS A 48 11.19 17.13 9.87
C CYS A 48 10.55 18.49 10.15
N HIS A 49 9.55 18.89 9.37
CA HIS A 49 8.98 20.25 9.43
C HIS A 49 7.74 20.34 10.31
N GLY A 50 7.20 19.22 10.77
CA GLY A 50 5.96 19.19 11.55
C GLY A 50 4.73 19.57 10.71
N GLY A 51 3.65 19.95 11.39
CA GLY A 51 2.37 20.29 10.78
C GLY A 51 1.38 19.14 10.77
N VAL A 52 0.11 19.46 10.54
CA VAL A 52 -0.99 18.49 10.52
C VAL A 52 -1.48 18.35 9.09
N THR A 53 -1.26 17.19 8.49
CA THR A 53 -1.77 16.88 7.15
C THR A 53 -3.18 16.29 7.18
N GLY A 54 -3.59 15.72 8.31
CA GLY A 54 -4.80 14.91 8.43
C GLY A 54 -4.66 13.51 7.80
N LEU A 55 -3.42 13.12 7.43
CA LEU A 55 -3.10 11.86 6.76
C LEU A 55 -2.17 10.99 7.62
N PRO A 56 -2.18 9.66 7.43
CA PRO A 56 -1.17 8.80 8.02
C PRO A 56 0.22 9.19 7.50
N THR A 57 1.11 9.52 8.41
CA THR A 57 2.49 9.90 8.05
C THR A 57 3.29 8.68 7.59
N MET A 58 3.97 8.81 6.46
CA MET A 58 4.92 7.82 6.00
C MET A 58 6.09 7.70 6.97
N ARG A 59 6.43 6.46 7.32
CA ARG A 59 7.59 6.13 8.15
C ARG A 59 8.54 5.23 7.37
N GLY A 60 9.83 5.37 7.63
CA GLY A 60 10.83 4.45 7.11
C GLY A 60 10.67 3.05 7.72
N PRO A 61 11.19 2.00 7.04
CA PRO A 61 11.16 0.65 7.58
C PRO A 61 11.92 0.54 8.90
N GLU A 62 11.57 -0.49 9.68
CA GLU A 62 12.30 -0.91 10.87
C GLU A 62 13.75 -1.25 10.51
N LEU A 63 14.72 -0.75 11.28
CA LEU A 63 16.15 -0.89 10.98
C LEU A 63 16.90 -1.86 11.89
N ALA A 64 16.36 -2.25 13.05
CA ALA A 64 17.10 -3.12 13.99
C ALA A 64 17.30 -4.56 13.46
N THR A 65 16.54 -4.96 12.45
CA THR A 65 16.69 -6.26 11.77
C THR A 65 17.24 -6.15 10.35
N VAL A 66 17.56 -4.94 9.89
CA VAL A 66 17.87 -4.72 8.47
C VAL A 66 19.07 -5.53 7.99
N THR A 67 20.14 -5.65 8.79
CA THR A 67 21.34 -6.42 8.45
C THR A 67 21.14 -7.94 8.47
N GLN A 68 20.02 -8.42 9.01
CA GLN A 68 19.65 -9.83 9.02
C GLN A 68 18.77 -10.23 7.82
N ARG A 69 18.14 -9.27 7.16
CA ARG A 69 17.17 -9.50 6.08
C ARG A 69 17.57 -8.91 4.73
N VAL A 70 18.55 -8.02 4.72
CA VAL A 70 19.01 -7.32 3.50
C VAL A 70 20.53 -7.50 3.38
N ARG A 71 21.02 -7.76 2.17
CA ARG A 71 22.45 -7.94 1.89
C ARG A 71 23.23 -6.65 2.14
N SER A 72 24.37 -6.76 2.78
CA SER A 72 25.26 -5.65 3.16
C SER A 72 25.59 -4.71 2.00
N GLU A 73 26.01 -5.27 0.86
CA GLU A 73 26.38 -4.47 -0.31
C GLU A 73 25.22 -3.65 -0.84
N TRP A 74 24.02 -4.27 -0.95
CA TRP A 74 22.82 -3.57 -1.36
C TRP A 74 22.47 -2.47 -0.36
N LEU A 75 22.54 -2.75 0.93
CA LEU A 75 22.22 -1.78 2.00
C LEU A 75 23.10 -0.53 1.89
N ARG A 76 24.41 -0.70 1.76
CA ARG A 76 25.34 0.44 1.62
C ARG A 76 25.05 1.27 0.36
N LYS A 77 24.87 0.61 -0.79
CA LYS A 77 24.49 1.30 -2.04
C LYS A 77 23.19 2.08 -1.89
N PHE A 78 22.17 1.46 -1.29
CA PHE A 78 20.87 2.10 -1.08
C PHE A 78 20.93 3.30 -0.13
N VAL A 79 21.71 3.22 0.94
CA VAL A 79 21.91 4.33 1.89
C VAL A 79 22.66 5.49 1.24
N ALA A 80 23.62 5.21 0.35
CA ALA A 80 24.37 6.22 -0.39
C ALA A 80 23.49 6.96 -1.43
N ASP A 81 22.72 6.21 -2.22
CA ASP A 81 21.85 6.77 -3.27
C ASP A 81 20.59 5.90 -3.47
N PRO A 82 19.51 6.18 -2.71
CA PRO A 82 18.29 5.38 -2.78
C PRO A 82 17.65 5.34 -4.17
N ALA A 83 17.65 6.47 -4.90
CA ALA A 83 16.96 6.58 -6.18
C ALA A 83 17.68 5.79 -7.29
N SER A 84 19.01 5.71 -7.27
CA SER A 84 19.78 4.94 -8.24
C SER A 84 19.63 3.44 -8.04
N VAL A 85 19.48 2.99 -6.79
CA VAL A 85 19.36 1.56 -6.44
C VAL A 85 17.92 1.06 -6.57
N HIS A 86 16.96 1.94 -6.28
CA HIS A 86 15.54 1.61 -6.36
C HIS A 86 14.76 2.78 -6.96
N PRO A 87 14.60 2.82 -8.29
CA PRO A 87 13.83 3.88 -8.95
C PRO A 87 12.43 4.00 -8.38
N GLY A 88 12.03 5.24 -8.04
CA GLY A 88 10.78 5.51 -7.34
C GLY A 88 10.88 5.48 -5.81
N ALA A 89 12.08 5.27 -5.23
CA ALA A 89 12.27 5.33 -3.79
C ALA A 89 11.82 6.66 -3.20
N VAL A 90 11.00 6.61 -2.13
CA VAL A 90 10.58 7.81 -1.40
C VAL A 90 11.61 8.25 -0.35
N MET A 91 12.56 7.40 0.01
CA MET A 91 13.69 7.78 0.85
C MET A 91 14.57 8.76 0.09
N PRO A 92 14.81 9.98 0.62
CA PRO A 92 15.71 10.94 -0.04
C PRO A 92 17.18 10.56 0.15
N GLN A 93 18.04 11.10 -0.69
CA GLN A 93 19.47 11.05 -0.46
C GLN A 93 19.85 12.01 0.68
N VAL A 94 20.23 11.45 1.82
CA VAL A 94 20.62 12.23 3.02
C VAL A 94 22.13 12.24 3.25
N LEU A 95 22.87 11.41 2.53
CA LEU A 95 24.32 11.21 2.64
C LEU A 95 25.02 11.44 1.29
N ALA A 96 24.73 12.58 0.66
CA ALA A 96 25.44 12.96 -0.56
C ALA A 96 26.97 13.00 -0.29
N LYS A 97 27.74 12.18 -1.02
CA LYS A 97 29.21 12.08 -0.89
C LYS A 97 29.72 11.37 0.38
N ALA A 98 28.91 10.48 1.01
CA ALA A 98 29.45 9.61 2.05
C ALA A 98 30.53 8.69 1.45
N ASP A 99 31.66 8.58 2.14
CA ASP A 99 32.71 7.61 1.80
C ASP A 99 32.33 6.20 2.29
N ASP A 100 33.01 5.19 1.76
CA ASP A 100 32.75 3.79 2.13
C ASP A 100 32.94 3.53 3.63
N LYS A 101 33.86 4.24 4.29
CA LYS A 101 34.09 4.08 5.74
C LYS A 101 32.87 4.52 6.53
N THR A 102 32.23 5.61 6.13
CA THR A 102 30.99 6.09 6.75
C THR A 102 29.85 5.12 6.53
N LEU A 103 29.69 4.57 5.32
CA LEU A 103 28.63 3.59 5.01
C LEU A 103 28.82 2.28 5.79
N VAL A 104 30.05 1.77 5.88
CA VAL A 104 30.39 0.61 6.71
C VAL A 104 30.12 0.90 8.19
N ALA A 105 30.49 2.06 8.69
CA ALA A 105 30.23 2.43 10.08
C ALA A 105 28.71 2.48 10.39
N ILE A 106 27.90 3.02 9.48
CA ILE A 106 26.43 3.03 9.61
C ILE A 106 25.92 1.58 9.66
N GLU A 107 26.37 0.71 8.79
CA GLU A 107 25.98 -0.70 8.78
C GLU A 107 26.28 -1.38 10.12
N HIS A 108 27.47 -1.18 10.70
CA HIS A 108 27.82 -1.70 12.03
C HIS A 108 26.95 -1.10 13.15
N TYR A 109 26.57 0.17 13.05
CA TYR A 109 25.61 0.74 13.99
C TYR A 109 24.23 0.04 13.86
N LEU A 110 23.73 -0.15 12.65
CA LEU A 110 22.47 -0.85 12.42
C LEU A 110 22.51 -2.30 12.93
N ALA A 111 23.63 -2.99 12.74
CA ALA A 111 23.84 -4.34 13.27
C ALA A 111 23.89 -4.39 14.81
N SER A 112 24.24 -3.27 15.47
CA SER A 112 24.28 -3.18 16.94
C SER A 112 22.89 -2.92 17.56
N LEU A 113 21.88 -2.60 16.77
CA LEU A 113 20.53 -2.33 17.25
C LEU A 113 19.86 -3.63 17.71
N LYS A 114 19.08 -3.54 18.78
CA LYS A 114 18.30 -4.67 19.29
C LYS A 114 16.87 -4.58 18.74
N PRO A 115 16.36 -5.63 18.08
CA PRO A 115 14.98 -5.68 17.62
C PRO A 115 14.02 -5.67 18.82
N LYS A 116 12.87 -5.01 18.67
CA LYS A 116 11.82 -4.95 19.70
C LYS A 116 11.19 -6.32 19.97
N THR A 117 11.18 -7.18 18.96
CA THR A 117 10.68 -8.57 19.06
C THR A 117 11.75 -9.51 18.57
N ALA A 118 12.00 -10.58 19.32
CA ALA A 118 12.92 -11.62 18.89
C ALA A 118 12.42 -12.23 17.58
N SER A 119 13.27 -12.22 16.56
CA SER A 119 13.01 -12.99 15.34
C SER A 119 13.20 -14.47 15.70
N LYS A 120 12.15 -15.28 15.48
CA LYS A 120 12.38 -16.73 15.38
C LYS A 120 13.24 -16.93 14.13
N GLY A 121 14.36 -17.63 14.29
CA GLY A 121 15.24 -17.94 13.17
C GLY A 121 14.47 -18.54 11.99
N PRO A 122 15.07 -18.54 10.79
CA PRO A 122 14.39 -19.03 9.59
C PRO A 122 13.94 -20.47 9.80
N ALA A 123 12.64 -20.73 9.59
CA ALA A 123 12.16 -22.10 9.60
C ALA A 123 12.61 -22.77 8.30
N LYS A 124 12.95 -24.06 8.37
CA LYS A 124 13.44 -24.83 7.22
C LYS A 124 12.46 -24.70 6.04
N ILE A 125 12.97 -24.30 4.88
CA ILE A 125 12.25 -24.33 3.60
C ILE A 125 12.40 -25.75 3.07
N LEU A 126 11.27 -26.43 2.81
CA LEU A 126 11.27 -27.82 2.34
C LEU A 126 11.25 -27.90 0.81
N HIS A 127 10.50 -27.04 0.16
CA HIS A 127 10.40 -26.96 -1.30
C HIS A 127 9.96 -25.56 -1.72
N VAL A 128 10.13 -25.25 -3.00
CA VAL A 128 9.69 -24.00 -3.65
C VAL A 128 8.95 -24.34 -4.93
N ASN A 129 7.77 -23.81 -5.10
CA ASN A 129 6.98 -23.94 -6.33
C ASN A 129 6.82 -22.55 -6.99
N GLY A 130 7.75 -22.19 -7.87
CA GLY A 130 7.74 -20.91 -8.57
C GLY A 130 6.53 -20.71 -9.49
N ALA A 131 6.03 -21.78 -10.12
CA ALA A 131 4.84 -21.68 -10.96
C ALA A 131 3.60 -21.31 -10.13
N ARG A 132 3.37 -21.99 -9.00
CA ARG A 132 2.33 -21.63 -8.03
C ARG A 132 2.53 -20.22 -7.47
N GLY A 133 3.78 -19.85 -7.18
CA GLY A 133 4.13 -18.49 -6.73
C GLY A 133 3.74 -17.43 -7.75
N GLY A 134 3.96 -17.68 -9.05
CA GLY A 134 3.52 -16.81 -10.14
C GLY A 134 2.01 -16.67 -10.20
N GLU A 135 1.26 -17.79 -10.09
CA GLU A 135 -0.21 -17.73 -10.03
C GLU A 135 -0.69 -16.90 -8.84
N LEU A 136 -0.17 -17.15 -7.63
CA LEU A 136 -0.54 -16.41 -6.42
C LEU A 136 -0.22 -14.92 -6.54
N PHE A 137 0.97 -14.56 -7.03
CA PHE A 137 1.36 -13.17 -7.23
C PHE A 137 0.38 -12.43 -8.15
N ASN A 138 -0.03 -13.07 -9.24
CA ASN A 138 -0.90 -12.44 -10.23
C ASN A 138 -2.40 -12.47 -9.87
N THR A 139 -2.83 -13.23 -8.86
CA THR A 139 -4.26 -13.38 -8.52
C THR A 139 -4.65 -12.89 -7.13
N LEU A 140 -3.73 -12.89 -6.14
CA LEU A 140 -4.07 -12.48 -4.77
C LEU A 140 -4.23 -10.96 -4.58
N GLY A 141 -3.81 -10.14 -5.56
CA GLY A 141 -3.92 -8.68 -5.52
C GLY A 141 -2.60 -7.92 -5.58
N CYS A 142 -1.44 -8.59 -5.67
CA CYS A 142 -0.14 -7.92 -5.79
C CYS A 142 -0.07 -7.03 -7.05
N VAL A 143 -0.69 -7.47 -8.15
CA VAL A 143 -0.75 -6.74 -9.43
C VAL A 143 -1.58 -5.45 -9.35
N ALA A 144 -2.36 -5.22 -8.31
CA ALA A 144 -3.00 -3.92 -8.10
C ALA A 144 -1.97 -2.78 -7.94
N CYS A 145 -0.78 -3.10 -7.39
CA CYS A 145 0.29 -2.12 -7.14
C CYS A 145 1.56 -2.41 -7.96
N HIS A 146 1.90 -3.68 -8.15
CA HIS A 146 3.09 -4.14 -8.87
C HIS A 146 2.77 -4.49 -10.31
N ALA A 147 3.77 -4.47 -11.19
CA ALA A 147 3.60 -5.00 -12.54
C ALA A 147 3.39 -6.52 -12.49
N PRO A 148 2.54 -7.10 -13.35
CA PRO A 148 2.43 -8.55 -13.47
C PRO A 148 3.76 -9.16 -13.90
N GLY A 149 3.94 -10.43 -13.61
CA GLY A 149 5.14 -11.15 -14.03
C GLY A 149 5.27 -11.24 -15.54
N LYS A 150 6.49 -11.12 -16.04
CA LYS A 150 6.76 -11.14 -17.49
C LYS A 150 6.34 -12.44 -18.16
N ASP A 151 6.51 -13.55 -17.42
CA ASP A 151 6.25 -14.91 -17.93
C ASP A 151 4.84 -15.41 -17.57
N PHE A 152 4.04 -14.62 -16.88
CA PHE A 152 2.67 -14.97 -16.58
C PHE A 152 1.81 -14.72 -17.83
N ALA A 153 1.21 -15.77 -18.35
CA ALA A 153 0.24 -15.64 -19.44
C ALA A 153 -0.96 -14.84 -18.91
N PRO A 154 -1.17 -13.60 -19.37
CA PRO A 154 -2.29 -12.82 -18.89
C PRO A 154 -3.59 -13.54 -19.24
N PRO A 155 -4.65 -13.37 -18.44
CA PRO A 155 -5.99 -13.82 -18.83
C PRO A 155 -6.33 -13.29 -20.22
N GLU A 156 -7.14 -14.04 -20.99
CA GLU A 156 -7.53 -13.64 -22.33
C GLU A 156 -8.03 -12.19 -22.38
N GLY A 157 -7.53 -11.41 -23.32
CA GLY A 157 -7.84 -9.98 -23.46
C GLY A 157 -7.11 -9.03 -22.50
N ALA A 158 -6.20 -9.53 -21.65
CA ALA A 158 -5.41 -8.66 -20.79
C ALA A 158 -4.29 -7.95 -21.60
N PRO A 159 -4.11 -6.64 -21.42
CA PRO A 159 -3.00 -5.92 -22.01
C PRO A 159 -1.66 -6.34 -21.38
N LYS A 160 -0.58 -6.15 -22.12
CA LYS A 160 0.77 -6.43 -21.62
C LYS A 160 1.15 -5.42 -20.52
N ALA A 161 2.08 -5.79 -19.66
CA ALA A 161 2.58 -4.92 -18.58
C ALA A 161 3.09 -3.56 -19.09
N SER A 162 3.63 -3.49 -20.30
CA SER A 162 4.08 -2.25 -20.98
C SER A 162 2.94 -1.30 -21.34
N GLU A 163 1.71 -1.77 -21.35
CA GLU A 163 0.51 -1.00 -21.71
C GLU A 163 -0.21 -0.41 -20.50
N PHE A 164 0.36 -0.57 -19.32
CA PHE A 164 -0.22 0.00 -18.11
C PHE A 164 -0.09 1.52 -18.10
N THR A 165 -1.22 2.21 -17.95
CA THR A 165 -1.31 3.66 -17.97
C THR A 165 -0.67 4.34 -16.76
N HIS A 166 -0.57 3.62 -15.63
CA HIS A 166 0.00 4.13 -14.39
C HIS A 166 1.23 3.34 -14.00
N ARG A 167 2.24 4.05 -13.49
CA ARG A 167 3.48 3.45 -13.00
C ARG A 167 3.18 2.42 -11.91
N SER A 168 3.77 1.25 -12.06
CA SER A 168 3.75 0.20 -11.04
C SER A 168 4.87 0.43 -10.03
N VAL A 169 4.63 0.03 -8.77
CA VAL A 169 5.68 0.01 -7.76
C VAL A 169 6.73 -1.02 -8.16
N GLY A 170 7.93 -0.56 -8.46
CA GLY A 170 9.04 -1.40 -8.88
C GLY A 170 9.61 -2.24 -7.73
N PHE A 171 10.29 -3.31 -8.07
CA PHE A 171 10.98 -4.16 -7.09
C PHE A 171 12.46 -3.78 -6.93
N GLY A 172 13.06 -3.08 -7.91
CA GLY A 172 14.49 -2.98 -8.02
C GLY A 172 15.14 -4.34 -8.22
N ASP A 173 16.41 -4.49 -7.84
CA ASP A 173 17.10 -5.77 -7.88
C ASP A 173 16.84 -6.58 -6.59
N LEU A 174 15.84 -7.46 -6.64
CA LEU A 174 15.49 -8.33 -5.51
C LEU A 174 16.59 -9.33 -5.17
N LYS A 175 17.32 -9.86 -6.17
CA LYS A 175 18.39 -10.84 -5.97
C LYS A 175 19.59 -10.22 -5.26
N ALA A 176 19.93 -8.98 -5.60
CA ALA A 176 20.95 -8.22 -4.89
C ALA A 176 20.52 -7.86 -3.46
N LYS A 177 19.23 -7.72 -3.20
CA LYS A 177 18.69 -7.26 -1.91
C LYS A 177 18.42 -8.38 -0.92
N TYR A 178 17.76 -9.46 -1.35
CA TYR A 178 17.19 -10.49 -0.49
C TYR A 178 17.75 -11.89 -0.76
N SER A 179 17.64 -12.76 0.23
CA SER A 179 17.60 -14.22 0.04
C SER A 179 16.15 -14.69 -0.10
N LEU A 180 15.96 -15.94 -0.50
CA LEU A 180 14.62 -16.55 -0.60
C LEU A 180 13.88 -16.49 0.74
N ASP A 181 14.53 -16.87 1.83
CA ASP A 181 13.92 -16.86 3.16
C ASP A 181 13.58 -15.44 3.63
N SER A 182 14.50 -14.48 3.45
CA SER A 182 14.26 -13.10 3.89
C SER A 182 13.18 -12.38 3.08
N LEU A 183 13.06 -12.68 1.78
CA LEU A 183 11.97 -12.16 0.95
C LEU A 183 10.64 -12.83 1.31
N GLY A 184 10.62 -14.16 1.49
CA GLY A 184 9.43 -14.89 1.92
C GLY A 184 8.91 -14.40 3.27
N ALA A 185 9.79 -14.18 4.23
CA ALA A 185 9.43 -13.62 5.54
C ALA A 185 8.86 -12.20 5.43
N TYR A 186 9.42 -11.37 4.53
CA TYR A 186 8.91 -10.03 4.27
C TYR A 186 7.53 -10.06 3.60
N ILE A 187 7.30 -10.92 2.61
CA ILE A 187 6.00 -11.07 1.93
C ILE A 187 4.93 -11.57 2.90
N LEU A 188 5.28 -12.52 3.79
CA LEU A 188 4.35 -13.09 4.77
C LEU A 188 3.82 -12.05 5.74
N ASP A 189 4.67 -11.15 6.22
CA ASP A 189 4.27 -10.10 7.16
C ASP A 189 5.09 -8.80 6.97
N PRO A 190 4.75 -8.02 5.91
CA PRO A 190 5.45 -6.77 5.63
C PRO A 190 5.32 -5.74 6.76
N LEU A 191 4.23 -5.78 7.53
CA LEU A 191 3.95 -4.80 8.60
C LEU A 191 4.95 -4.87 9.77
N LYS A 192 5.67 -5.99 9.93
CA LYS A 192 6.78 -6.06 10.88
C LYS A 192 7.95 -5.15 10.52
N VAL A 193 8.09 -4.86 9.23
CA VAL A 193 9.16 -4.01 8.68
C VAL A 193 8.62 -2.65 8.27
N ARG A 194 7.46 -2.63 7.61
CA ARG A 194 6.78 -1.44 7.08
C ARG A 194 5.54 -1.14 7.90
N THR A 195 5.76 -0.68 9.14
CA THR A 195 4.66 -0.35 10.09
C THR A 195 3.76 0.77 9.57
N ASP A 196 4.21 1.53 8.58
CA ASP A 196 3.45 2.58 7.89
C ASP A 196 2.41 2.05 6.89
N GLY A 197 2.37 0.75 6.64
CA GLY A 197 1.39 0.10 5.78
C GLY A 197 1.58 0.27 4.27
N ARG A 198 2.67 0.93 3.79
CA ARG A 198 2.90 1.17 2.34
C ARG A 198 3.20 -0.09 1.55
N MET A 199 3.62 -1.16 2.20
CA MET A 199 3.50 -2.53 1.71
C MET A 199 2.58 -3.26 2.68
N PRO A 200 1.28 -3.41 2.36
CA PRO A 200 0.31 -4.01 3.27
C PRO A 200 0.46 -5.54 3.32
N LYS A 201 -0.09 -6.13 4.38
CA LYS A 201 -0.11 -7.57 4.56
C LYS A 201 -1.28 -8.18 3.81
N ILE A 202 -1.01 -9.15 2.95
CA ILE A 202 -2.03 -10.02 2.36
C ILE A 202 -2.08 -11.32 3.16
N VAL A 203 -3.29 -11.74 3.54
CA VAL A 203 -3.46 -12.99 4.31
C VAL A 203 -3.13 -14.19 3.44
N MET A 204 -2.05 -14.88 3.77
CA MET A 204 -1.54 -16.07 3.11
C MET A 204 -0.80 -16.95 4.12
N ASP A 205 -0.56 -18.19 3.79
CA ASP A 205 0.29 -19.05 4.59
C ASP A 205 1.80 -18.84 4.27
N ARG A 206 2.64 -19.51 5.05
CA ARG A 206 4.08 -19.40 4.86
C ARG A 206 4.54 -20.01 3.53
N GLN A 207 3.93 -21.11 3.08
CA GLN A 207 4.30 -21.74 1.81
C GLN A 207 3.94 -20.83 0.63
N ASP A 208 2.77 -20.17 0.67
CA ASP A 208 2.38 -19.17 -0.33
C ASP A 208 3.46 -18.08 -0.46
N SER A 209 3.93 -17.56 0.68
CA SER A 209 4.93 -16.48 0.68
C SER A 209 6.30 -16.93 0.15
N ILE A 210 6.70 -18.17 0.41
CA ILE A 210 7.95 -18.76 -0.09
C ILE A 210 7.84 -19.03 -1.60
N ASP A 211 6.72 -19.54 -2.07
CA ASP A 211 6.50 -19.78 -3.51
C ASP A 211 6.51 -18.46 -4.29
N ILE A 212 5.85 -17.41 -3.77
CA ILE A 212 5.90 -16.06 -4.37
C ILE A 212 7.33 -15.51 -4.36
N ALA A 213 8.08 -15.67 -3.26
CA ALA A 213 9.47 -15.23 -3.19
C ALA A 213 10.33 -15.98 -4.22
N GLY A 214 10.13 -17.28 -4.35
CA GLY A 214 10.80 -18.12 -5.35
C GLY A 214 10.52 -17.65 -6.77
N TYR A 215 9.28 -17.37 -7.09
CA TYR A 215 8.88 -16.80 -8.37
C TYR A 215 9.58 -15.45 -8.65
N LEU A 216 9.52 -14.52 -7.72
CA LEU A 216 10.09 -13.17 -7.87
C LEU A 216 11.64 -13.17 -7.95
N LEU A 217 12.29 -14.14 -7.32
CA LEU A 217 13.74 -14.35 -7.39
C LEU A 217 14.14 -15.23 -8.58
N GLU A 218 13.19 -15.72 -9.39
CA GLU A 218 13.47 -16.68 -10.48
C GLU A 218 14.29 -17.88 -9.98
N PHE A 219 13.86 -18.44 -8.84
CA PHE A 219 14.56 -19.53 -8.19
C PHE A 219 14.42 -20.82 -8.99
N GLN A 220 15.57 -21.45 -9.33
CA GLN A 220 15.61 -22.66 -10.17
C GLN A 220 15.81 -23.96 -9.35
N GLY A 221 15.99 -23.86 -8.03
CA GLY A 221 16.22 -25.02 -7.17
C GLY A 221 14.91 -25.71 -6.77
N SER A 222 14.91 -27.04 -6.78
CA SER A 222 13.78 -27.85 -6.30
C SER A 222 13.91 -28.34 -4.86
N ASP A 223 15.14 -28.32 -4.30
CA ASP A 223 15.49 -28.96 -3.04
C ASP A 223 15.53 -28.00 -1.82
N GLY A 224 15.09 -26.76 -2.00
CA GLY A 224 15.05 -25.77 -0.91
C GLY A 224 16.42 -25.35 -0.38
N ARG A 225 17.52 -25.74 -1.04
CA ARG A 225 18.84 -25.21 -0.69
C ARG A 225 18.88 -23.74 -1.01
N LEU A 226 19.06 -22.94 0.03
CA LEU A 226 19.13 -21.50 -0.08
C LEU A 226 20.43 -21.12 -0.76
N ASP A 227 20.32 -20.66 -2.00
CA ASP A 227 21.43 -19.99 -2.64
C ASP A 227 21.70 -18.69 -1.88
N ASN A 228 22.85 -18.63 -1.23
CA ASN A 228 23.39 -17.41 -0.66
C ASN A 228 22.47 -16.72 0.37
N PRO A 229 22.36 -17.23 1.60
CA PRO A 229 21.58 -16.58 2.67
C PRO A 229 22.13 -15.19 2.98
N VAL A 230 21.29 -14.32 3.55
CA VAL A 230 21.76 -13.03 4.09
C VAL A 230 22.64 -13.35 5.30
N VAL A 231 23.93 -12.99 5.19
CA VAL A 231 24.89 -13.15 6.29
C VAL A 231 24.79 -11.92 7.18
N SER A 232 24.33 -12.10 8.41
CA SER A 232 24.33 -11.04 9.41
C SER A 232 25.76 -10.75 9.85
N ILE A 233 26.11 -9.46 9.88
CA ILE A 233 27.42 -9.04 10.38
C ILE A 233 27.41 -8.91 11.90
N ALA A 234 28.52 -9.31 12.55
CA ALA A 234 28.75 -8.97 13.95
C ALA A 234 29.15 -7.48 14.05
N ALA A 235 28.47 -6.76 14.94
CA ALA A 235 28.76 -5.33 15.12
C ALA A 235 30.13 -5.11 15.75
N ASP A 236 31.04 -4.38 15.05
CA ASP A 236 32.23 -3.82 15.65
C ASP A 236 31.84 -2.58 16.49
N LYS A 237 32.32 -2.52 17.73
CA LYS A 237 31.96 -1.48 18.70
C LYS A 237 32.44 -0.08 18.27
N ALA A 238 33.65 0.01 17.73
CA ALA A 238 34.25 1.31 17.34
C ALA A 238 33.54 1.85 16.09
N LEU A 239 33.27 0.99 15.10
CA LEU A 239 32.53 1.32 13.91
C LEU A 239 31.07 1.67 14.24
N ALA A 240 30.43 0.95 15.14
CA ALA A 240 29.05 1.28 15.57
C ALA A 240 28.95 2.66 16.23
N ILE A 241 29.94 3.07 17.03
CA ILE A 241 30.00 4.42 17.61
C ILE A 241 30.14 5.49 16.50
N ALA A 242 31.02 5.26 15.51
CA ALA A 242 31.19 6.16 14.38
C ALA A 242 29.92 6.24 13.52
N GLY A 243 29.29 5.09 13.22
CA GLY A 243 28.05 5.00 12.48
C GLY A 243 26.88 5.71 13.18
N ARG A 244 26.79 5.59 14.51
CA ARG A 244 25.79 6.33 15.29
C ARG A 244 25.93 7.84 15.12
N LYS A 245 27.14 8.38 15.12
CA LYS A 245 27.38 9.82 14.87
C LYS A 245 26.90 10.22 13.48
N ALA A 246 27.17 9.42 12.44
CA ALA A 246 26.71 9.67 11.08
C ALA A 246 25.18 9.61 10.96
N VAL A 247 24.52 8.64 11.60
CA VAL A 247 23.06 8.49 11.64
C VAL A 247 22.37 9.70 12.30
N ILE A 248 22.95 10.20 13.40
CA ILE A 248 22.45 11.42 14.09
C ILE A 248 22.63 12.65 13.19
N ALA A 249 23.80 12.82 12.59
CA ALA A 249 24.11 13.95 11.72
C ALA A 249 23.18 13.97 10.48
N ALA A 250 22.88 12.82 9.91
CA ALA A 250 21.96 12.65 8.78
C ALA A 250 20.47 12.64 9.18
N GLN A 251 20.16 12.74 10.47
CA GLN A 251 18.79 12.76 11.02
C GLN A 251 17.91 11.57 10.59
N CYS A 252 18.46 10.38 10.48
CA CYS A 252 17.74 9.17 10.05
C CYS A 252 16.52 8.89 10.95
N ALA A 253 16.57 9.24 12.24
CA ALA A 253 15.48 9.09 13.19
C ALA A 253 14.26 9.99 12.90
N ALA A 254 14.35 10.96 11.99
CA ALA A 254 13.18 11.70 11.53
C ALA A 254 12.16 10.76 10.88
N CYS A 255 12.63 9.79 10.09
CA CYS A 255 11.77 8.85 9.37
C CYS A 255 11.77 7.43 9.96
N HIS A 256 12.91 6.97 10.49
CA HIS A 256 13.07 5.63 11.03
C HIS A 256 12.90 5.58 12.55
N ASP A 257 12.34 4.49 13.05
CA ASP A 257 12.25 4.25 14.49
C ASP A 257 13.62 3.80 15.03
N LEU A 258 14.32 4.73 15.66
CA LEU A 258 15.64 4.54 16.23
C LEU A 258 15.64 4.86 17.73
N PRO A 259 16.66 4.45 18.51
CA PRO A 259 16.76 4.80 19.91
C PRO A 259 16.64 6.30 20.18
N LYS A 260 16.04 6.68 21.32
CA LYS A 260 15.74 8.08 21.68
C LYS A 260 16.97 9.00 21.68
N ASP A 261 18.14 8.47 21.97
CA ASP A 261 19.42 9.18 21.93
C ASP A 261 19.92 9.54 20.52
N ALA A 262 19.26 8.99 19.48
CA ALA A 262 19.45 9.36 18.09
C ALA A 262 18.30 10.21 17.52
N ALA A 263 17.44 10.79 18.40
CA ALA A 263 16.25 11.53 17.98
C ALA A 263 16.61 12.70 17.04
N ALA A 264 15.83 12.85 15.98
CA ALA A 264 15.94 13.97 15.05
C ALA A 264 15.42 15.26 15.68
N LYS A 265 16.02 16.38 15.28
CA LYS A 265 15.57 17.72 15.72
C LYS A 265 14.58 18.28 14.69
N PRO A 266 13.41 18.79 15.13
CA PRO A 266 12.50 19.48 14.24
C PRO A 266 13.19 20.70 13.58
N VAL A 267 12.87 20.91 12.31
CA VAL A 267 13.38 22.03 11.52
C VAL A 267 12.19 22.93 11.14
N ALA A 268 12.23 24.20 11.56
CA ALA A 268 11.17 25.13 11.19
C ALA A 268 11.12 25.34 9.67
N LEU A 269 9.92 25.32 9.11
CA LEU A 269 9.67 25.69 7.72
C LEU A 269 9.74 27.21 7.58
N LYS A 270 10.86 27.71 7.04
CA LYS A 270 11.13 29.17 6.95
C LYS A 270 10.60 29.79 5.66
N THR A 271 10.60 29.03 4.57
CA THR A 271 10.17 29.49 3.24
C THR A 271 9.35 28.43 2.56
N THR A 272 8.56 28.83 1.58
CA THR A 272 7.80 27.96 0.69
C THR A 272 8.55 27.64 -0.62
N ASP A 273 9.73 28.27 -0.79
CA ASP A 273 10.63 28.11 -1.93
C ASP A 273 12.03 27.77 -1.46
N GLY A 274 12.76 27.05 -2.29
CA GLY A 274 14.15 26.67 -2.02
C GLY A 274 14.31 25.42 -1.14
N GLY A 275 15.52 25.16 -0.67
CA GLY A 275 15.83 24.02 0.18
C GLY A 275 15.53 22.68 -0.50
N CYS A 276 14.84 21.78 0.21
CA CYS A 276 14.50 20.44 -0.31
C CYS A 276 13.64 20.44 -1.59
N LEU A 277 13.05 21.57 -1.98
CA LEU A 277 12.30 21.72 -3.22
C LEU A 277 13.20 21.98 -4.43
N ASP A 278 14.46 22.41 -4.21
CA ASP A 278 15.43 22.65 -5.28
C ASP A 278 16.34 21.42 -5.49
N ALA A 279 16.63 21.11 -6.74
CA ALA A 279 17.47 19.97 -7.09
C ALA A 279 18.92 20.14 -6.56
N ASP A 280 19.43 21.37 -6.55
CA ASP A 280 20.84 21.70 -6.30
C ASP A 280 21.12 22.30 -4.92
N HIS A 281 20.21 22.16 -3.95
CA HIS A 281 20.45 22.70 -2.62
C HIS A 281 21.65 22.03 -1.91
N ALA A 282 22.36 22.81 -1.11
CA ALA A 282 23.63 22.38 -0.49
C ALA A 282 23.44 21.59 0.81
N LYS A 283 22.31 21.72 1.51
CA LYS A 283 22.08 21.17 2.85
C LYS A 283 20.70 20.52 2.95
N GLY A 284 20.62 19.38 3.62
CA GLY A 284 19.39 18.65 3.88
C GLY A 284 19.13 17.49 2.91
N PRO A 285 17.99 16.80 3.05
CA PRO A 285 17.63 15.66 2.22
C PRO A 285 17.35 16.08 0.77
N ARG A 286 17.89 15.33 -0.19
CA ARG A 286 17.70 15.56 -1.62
C ARG A 286 16.66 14.61 -2.16
N TYR A 287 15.59 15.20 -2.70
CA TYR A 287 14.54 14.47 -3.42
C TYR A 287 14.67 14.76 -4.91
N ALA A 288 14.68 13.74 -5.74
CA ALA A 288 14.63 13.89 -7.20
C ALA A 288 13.18 14.23 -7.66
N LEU A 289 12.61 15.33 -7.14
CA LEU A 289 11.21 15.69 -7.42
C LEU A 289 11.00 16.03 -8.90
N SER A 290 9.88 15.59 -9.48
CA SER A 290 9.42 16.06 -10.77
C SER A 290 8.95 17.52 -10.70
N ALA A 291 8.79 18.17 -11.85
CA ALA A 291 8.22 19.53 -11.91
C ALA A 291 6.80 19.57 -11.32
N ALA A 292 5.98 18.55 -11.62
CA ALA A 292 4.63 18.44 -11.10
C ALA A 292 4.60 18.26 -9.57
N GLN A 293 5.48 17.43 -9.02
CA GLN A 293 5.60 17.24 -7.57
C GLN A 293 6.02 18.53 -6.87
N ARG A 294 7.00 19.26 -7.41
CA ARG A 294 7.40 20.56 -6.87
C ARG A 294 6.28 21.59 -6.91
N ALA A 295 5.55 21.67 -8.04
CA ALA A 295 4.43 22.58 -8.18
C ALA A 295 3.32 22.29 -7.16
N ALA A 296 2.93 21.03 -6.99
CA ALA A 296 1.92 20.63 -6.02
C ALA A 296 2.36 20.93 -4.57
N LEU A 297 3.62 20.63 -4.22
CA LEU A 297 4.15 20.96 -2.88
C LEU A 297 4.11 22.46 -2.61
N LYS A 298 4.49 23.31 -3.57
CA LYS A 298 4.42 24.78 -3.43
C LYS A 298 2.97 25.24 -3.22
N LEU A 299 2.01 24.70 -3.97
CA LEU A 299 0.59 25.02 -3.80
C LEU A 299 0.08 24.64 -2.41
N PHE A 300 0.47 23.46 -1.88
CA PHE A 300 0.11 23.07 -0.52
C PHE A 300 0.77 23.96 0.53
N LEU A 301 2.05 24.24 0.40
CA LEU A 301 2.79 25.04 1.38
C LEU A 301 2.23 26.45 1.53
N ALA A 302 1.68 27.04 0.46
CA ALA A 302 0.98 28.31 0.52
C ALA A 302 -0.33 28.25 1.36
N LYS A 303 -0.87 27.03 1.56
CA LYS A 303 -2.12 26.75 2.28
C LYS A 303 -1.93 25.77 3.44
N LYS A 304 -0.71 25.56 3.91
CA LYS A 304 -0.35 24.53 4.89
C LYS A 304 -1.11 24.59 6.22
N ASP A 305 -1.59 25.78 6.59
CA ASP A 305 -2.31 26.03 7.83
C ASP A 305 -3.82 25.74 7.70
N GLU A 306 -4.32 25.51 6.48
CA GLU A 306 -5.69 25.08 6.24
C GLU A 306 -5.87 23.60 6.64
N ALA A 307 -6.80 23.33 7.57
CA ALA A 307 -7.13 21.97 7.96
C ALA A 307 -7.84 21.22 6.81
N ALA A 308 -7.52 19.94 6.62
CA ALA A 308 -8.30 19.10 5.71
C ALA A 308 -9.69 18.83 6.30
N SER A 309 -10.74 18.92 5.47
CA SER A 309 -12.04 18.42 5.86
C SER A 309 -11.99 16.89 6.08
N PRO A 310 -12.89 16.30 6.87
CA PRO A 310 -12.93 14.84 7.06
C PRO A 310 -13.04 14.07 5.75
N LYS A 311 -13.81 14.57 4.77
CA LYS A 311 -13.93 13.98 3.44
C LYS A 311 -12.59 14.01 2.70
N LEU A 312 -11.92 15.16 2.64
CA LEU A 312 -10.62 15.29 2.00
C LEU A 312 -9.57 14.40 2.67
N ALA A 313 -9.53 14.36 4.01
CA ALA A 313 -8.61 13.51 4.76
C ALA A 313 -8.87 12.02 4.48
N ALA A 314 -10.13 11.58 4.40
CA ALA A 314 -10.49 10.21 4.02
C ALA A 314 -10.01 9.90 2.59
N ASP A 315 -10.33 10.74 1.62
CA ASP A 315 -10.02 10.52 0.21
C ASP A 315 -8.50 10.48 -0.03
N LEU A 316 -7.75 11.40 0.58
CA LEU A 316 -6.27 11.40 0.49
C LEU A 316 -5.64 10.22 1.26
N THR A 317 -6.23 9.77 2.37
CA THR A 317 -5.78 8.56 3.07
C THR A 317 -5.95 7.32 2.20
N LEU A 318 -7.06 7.19 1.49
CA LEU A 318 -7.29 6.12 0.52
C LEU A 318 -6.26 6.15 -0.63
N GLN A 319 -5.84 7.34 -1.06
CA GLN A 319 -4.79 7.51 -2.06
C GLN A 319 -3.39 7.20 -1.49
N ALA A 320 -3.07 7.65 -0.28
CA ALA A 320 -1.81 7.40 0.40
C ALA A 320 -1.55 5.90 0.59
N LEU A 321 -2.57 5.16 1.02
CA LEU A 321 -2.52 3.72 1.24
C LEU A 321 -2.85 2.91 -0.04
N ASN A 322 -3.04 3.60 -1.17
CA ASN A 322 -3.37 3.03 -2.47
C ASN A 322 -4.60 2.10 -2.48
N CYS A 323 -5.58 2.34 -1.59
CA CYS A 323 -6.86 1.64 -1.59
C CYS A 323 -7.61 1.82 -2.93
N VAL A 324 -7.38 2.97 -3.56
CA VAL A 324 -7.92 3.36 -4.87
C VAL A 324 -7.40 2.51 -6.03
N ALA A 325 -6.37 1.69 -5.85
CA ALA A 325 -5.94 0.70 -6.84
C ALA A 325 -6.96 -0.43 -7.04
N CYS A 326 -7.76 -0.70 -6.00
CA CYS A 326 -8.75 -1.78 -5.98
C CYS A 326 -10.18 -1.25 -5.86
N HIS A 327 -10.38 -0.15 -5.15
CA HIS A 327 -11.69 0.39 -4.82
C HIS A 327 -11.94 1.71 -5.56
N GLU A 328 -13.13 1.85 -6.12
CA GLU A 328 -13.64 3.11 -6.63
C GLU A 328 -14.38 3.86 -5.50
N ARG A 329 -14.24 5.19 -5.47
CA ARG A 329 -15.02 6.06 -4.60
C ARG A 329 -15.35 7.37 -5.34
N ASP A 330 -16.62 7.72 -5.40
CA ASP A 330 -17.13 8.95 -6.03
C ASP A 330 -16.65 9.13 -7.48
N GLY A 331 -16.58 8.03 -8.26
CA GLY A 331 -16.08 8.01 -9.63
C GLY A 331 -14.56 7.98 -9.78
N LEU A 332 -13.80 7.99 -8.68
CA LEU A 332 -12.32 7.96 -8.72
C LEU A 332 -11.78 6.61 -8.25
N GLY A 333 -10.75 6.13 -8.92
CA GLY A 333 -10.07 4.89 -8.53
C GLY A 333 -10.67 3.63 -9.17
N GLY A 334 -10.59 2.52 -8.44
CA GLY A 334 -10.89 1.18 -8.95
C GLY A 334 -9.74 0.59 -9.77
N PRO A 335 -9.78 -0.71 -10.12
CA PRO A 335 -8.78 -1.31 -11.00
C PRO A 335 -8.74 -0.59 -12.34
N ASP A 336 -7.55 -0.17 -12.79
CA ASP A 336 -7.40 0.36 -14.14
C ASP A 336 -7.69 -0.73 -15.20
N ALA A 337 -7.99 -0.31 -16.44
CA ALA A 337 -8.40 -1.22 -17.49
C ALA A 337 -7.38 -2.35 -17.73
N ALA A 338 -6.08 -2.03 -17.65
CA ALA A 338 -4.99 -2.98 -17.83
C ALA A 338 -4.91 -4.03 -16.71
N ARG A 339 -5.30 -3.67 -15.49
CA ARG A 339 -5.27 -4.55 -14.32
C ARG A 339 -6.55 -5.34 -14.08
N LYS A 340 -7.69 -4.89 -14.66
CA LYS A 340 -8.99 -5.59 -14.51
C LYS A 340 -8.95 -7.09 -14.75
N PRO A 341 -8.26 -7.63 -15.78
CA PRO A 341 -8.23 -9.06 -16.06
C PRO A 341 -7.59 -9.90 -14.95
N TYR A 342 -6.74 -9.31 -14.10
CA TYR A 342 -6.08 -10.00 -12.99
C TYR A 342 -6.98 -10.15 -11.75
N PHE A 343 -8.13 -9.43 -11.73
CA PHE A 343 -9.11 -9.58 -10.67
C PHE A 343 -10.06 -10.73 -11.05
N GLN A 344 -9.98 -11.81 -10.27
CA GLN A 344 -10.70 -13.05 -10.52
C GLN A 344 -11.68 -13.36 -9.38
N GLY A 345 -12.77 -14.06 -9.72
CA GLY A 345 -13.79 -14.45 -8.78
C GLY A 345 -14.88 -15.28 -9.45
N ASP A 346 -16.11 -15.21 -8.95
CA ASP A 346 -17.25 -15.94 -9.51
C ASP A 346 -17.85 -15.19 -10.72
N HIS A 347 -17.73 -15.77 -11.89
CA HIS A 347 -18.23 -15.21 -13.15
C HIS A 347 -19.76 -15.03 -13.17
N ASN A 348 -20.52 -15.86 -12.45
CA ASN A 348 -21.99 -15.77 -12.38
C ASN A 348 -22.48 -14.48 -11.73
N LEU A 349 -21.62 -13.81 -10.98
CA LEU A 349 -21.92 -12.53 -10.31
C LEU A 349 -21.45 -11.30 -11.12
N GLY A 350 -20.99 -11.50 -12.35
CA GLY A 350 -20.46 -10.44 -13.22
C GLY A 350 -19.31 -9.67 -12.54
N ASP A 351 -19.24 -8.37 -12.75
CA ASP A 351 -18.21 -7.51 -12.18
C ASP A 351 -18.23 -7.50 -10.64
N THR A 352 -19.37 -7.66 -10.01
CA THR A 352 -19.49 -7.74 -8.54
C THR A 352 -18.89 -9.01 -7.97
N GLY A 353 -18.73 -10.06 -8.78
CA GLY A 353 -18.11 -11.33 -8.43
C GLY A 353 -16.59 -11.31 -8.48
N ARG A 354 -15.98 -10.32 -9.12
CA ARG A 354 -14.53 -10.27 -9.33
C ARG A 354 -13.88 -8.97 -8.85
N TYR A 355 -14.59 -7.83 -8.82
CA TYR A 355 -14.01 -6.58 -8.34
C TYR A 355 -14.34 -6.29 -6.87
N PRO A 356 -13.40 -5.65 -6.15
CA PRO A 356 -13.67 -5.10 -4.83
C PRO A 356 -14.85 -4.12 -4.85
N PRO A 357 -15.63 -4.02 -3.75
CA PRO A 357 -16.79 -3.14 -3.71
C PRO A 357 -16.41 -1.67 -3.79
N PRO A 358 -17.25 -0.79 -4.38
CA PRO A 358 -17.05 0.65 -4.30
C PRO A 358 -17.14 1.14 -2.85
N LEU A 359 -16.40 2.21 -2.55
CA LEU A 359 -16.35 2.85 -1.23
C LEU A 359 -17.21 4.12 -1.14
N THR A 360 -17.90 4.51 -2.22
CA THR A 360 -18.85 5.62 -2.18
C THR A 360 -19.90 5.39 -1.10
N GLY A 361 -19.97 6.32 -0.14
CA GLY A 361 -20.90 6.25 0.97
C GLY A 361 -20.68 5.11 1.95
N VAL A 362 -19.50 4.48 1.97
CA VAL A 362 -19.21 3.28 2.80
C VAL A 362 -19.34 3.57 4.29
N GLY A 363 -18.99 4.77 4.76
CA GLY A 363 -19.09 5.17 6.15
C GLY A 363 -20.54 5.31 6.62
N GLY A 364 -21.47 5.68 5.71
CA GLY A 364 -22.92 5.70 5.99
C GLY A 364 -23.63 4.35 5.73
N LYS A 365 -22.92 3.39 5.11
CA LYS A 365 -23.40 2.05 4.81
C LYS A 365 -23.10 1.05 5.92
N LEU A 366 -21.83 0.98 6.33
CA LEU A 366 -21.36 -0.01 7.31
C LEU A 366 -21.48 0.56 8.71
N ARG A 367 -21.81 -0.31 9.67
CA ARG A 367 -21.68 0.04 11.09
C ARG A 367 -20.21 0.27 11.43
N PRO A 368 -19.87 1.26 12.28
CA PRO A 368 -18.48 1.60 12.60
C PRO A 368 -17.65 0.41 13.09
N GLU A 369 -18.24 -0.44 13.94
CA GLU A 369 -17.59 -1.62 14.51
C GLU A 369 -17.30 -2.67 13.44
N TRP A 370 -18.20 -2.82 12.46
CA TRP A 370 -18.01 -3.72 11.33
C TRP A 370 -16.92 -3.19 10.39
N LEU A 371 -16.94 -1.90 10.09
CA LEU A 371 -15.92 -1.26 9.25
C LEU A 371 -14.53 -1.40 9.87
N ALA A 372 -14.40 -1.21 11.20
CA ALA A 372 -13.16 -1.41 11.92
C ALA A 372 -12.63 -2.86 11.77
N LYS A 373 -13.50 -3.86 11.92
CA LYS A 373 -13.15 -5.28 11.72
C LYS A 373 -12.73 -5.58 10.28
N VAL A 374 -13.41 -5.01 9.29
CA VAL A 374 -13.02 -5.15 7.87
C VAL A 374 -11.63 -4.57 7.62
N LEU A 375 -11.33 -3.38 8.15
CA LEU A 375 -10.02 -2.74 8.04
C LEU A 375 -8.92 -3.52 8.78
N ALA A 376 -9.27 -4.21 9.87
CA ALA A 376 -8.38 -5.13 10.58
C ALA A 376 -8.20 -6.48 9.86
N GLY A 377 -9.01 -6.77 8.82
CA GLY A 377 -8.94 -8.02 8.06
C GLY A 377 -9.70 -9.19 8.69
N GLU A 378 -10.57 -8.93 9.67
CA GLU A 378 -11.29 -9.96 10.42
C GLU A 378 -12.55 -10.46 9.69
N ASN A 379 -13.24 -9.59 8.96
CA ASN A 379 -14.54 -9.87 8.35
C ASN A 379 -14.49 -9.93 6.83
N ARG A 380 -14.50 -11.12 6.26
CA ARG A 380 -14.57 -11.34 4.81
C ARG A 380 -15.98 -11.73 4.39
N VAL A 381 -16.66 -10.85 3.62
CA VAL A 381 -18.06 -11.03 3.20
C VAL A 381 -18.16 -11.67 1.81
N ARG A 382 -17.08 -11.66 1.02
CA ARG A 382 -17.05 -12.14 -0.37
C ARG A 382 -15.99 -13.22 -0.53
N PRO A 383 -16.28 -14.47 -0.10
CA PRO A 383 -15.31 -15.55 -0.13
C PRO A 383 -14.93 -15.97 -1.56
N TYR A 384 -15.79 -15.69 -2.54
CA TYR A 384 -15.61 -16.01 -3.95
C TYR A 384 -14.57 -15.14 -4.67
N LEU A 385 -14.14 -14.00 -4.09
CA LEU A 385 -13.06 -13.20 -4.67
C LEU A 385 -11.72 -13.88 -4.43
N LYS A 386 -10.92 -14.10 -5.48
CA LYS A 386 -9.53 -14.54 -5.32
C LYS A 386 -8.65 -13.45 -4.76
N THR A 387 -8.81 -12.21 -5.27
CA THR A 387 -8.14 -11.03 -4.72
C THR A 387 -8.52 -10.82 -3.27
N LYS A 388 -7.52 -10.71 -2.42
CA LYS A 388 -7.70 -10.50 -0.97
C LYS A 388 -7.51 -9.04 -0.61
N MET A 389 -8.38 -8.52 0.26
CA MET A 389 -8.22 -7.19 0.81
C MET A 389 -6.98 -7.15 1.71
N PRO A 390 -6.01 -6.25 1.45
CA PRO A 390 -4.81 -6.13 2.26
C PRO A 390 -5.10 -5.50 3.63
N GLN A 391 -4.25 -5.80 4.61
CA GLN A 391 -4.25 -5.22 5.95
C GLN A 391 -3.14 -4.20 6.07
N TYR A 392 -3.46 -3.02 6.60
CA TYR A 392 -2.53 -1.88 6.70
C TYR A 392 -2.09 -1.59 8.15
N GLY A 393 -2.53 -2.42 9.11
CA GLY A 393 -2.21 -2.24 10.52
C GLY A 393 -2.68 -0.88 11.06
N ALA A 394 -1.84 -0.24 11.86
CA ALA A 394 -2.17 1.05 12.49
C ALA A 394 -2.41 2.20 11.49
N ALA A 395 -1.98 2.09 10.24
CA ALA A 395 -2.16 3.14 9.23
C ALA A 395 -3.64 3.42 8.90
N THR A 396 -4.54 2.46 9.16
CA THR A 396 -5.99 2.64 8.96
C THR A 396 -6.77 2.98 10.23
N ALA A 397 -6.11 3.20 11.37
CA ALA A 397 -6.78 3.39 12.67
C ALA A 397 -7.83 4.52 12.65
N GLU A 398 -7.54 5.63 12.00
CA GLU A 398 -8.46 6.77 11.92
C GLU A 398 -9.36 6.74 10.67
N LEU A 399 -9.05 5.90 9.67
CA LEU A 399 -9.77 5.88 8.39
C LEU A 399 -11.26 5.57 8.56
N GLY A 400 -11.60 4.62 9.44
CA GLY A 400 -12.99 4.26 9.71
C GLY A 400 -13.80 5.44 10.24
N LYS A 401 -13.23 6.24 11.14
CA LYS A 401 -13.87 7.45 11.69
C LYS A 401 -14.01 8.53 10.62
N LEU A 402 -12.96 8.78 9.83
CA LEU A 402 -13.00 9.76 8.73
C LEU A 402 -14.09 9.43 7.72
N LEU A 403 -14.19 8.15 7.31
CA LEU A 403 -15.25 7.69 6.41
C LEU A 403 -16.63 7.82 7.05
N GLY A 404 -16.78 7.49 8.33
CA GLY A 404 -18.05 7.66 9.06
C GLY A 404 -18.53 9.09 9.09
N VAL A 405 -17.64 10.07 9.29
CA VAL A 405 -17.97 11.49 9.27
C VAL A 405 -18.21 11.98 7.83
N ALA A 406 -17.36 11.58 6.88
CA ALA A 406 -17.46 12.00 5.48
C ALA A 406 -18.76 11.54 4.81
N ASP A 407 -19.26 10.37 5.19
CA ASP A 407 -20.43 9.72 4.60
C ASP A 407 -21.63 9.69 5.57
N ALA A 408 -21.63 10.56 6.60
CA ALA A 408 -22.68 10.58 7.61
C ALA A 408 -24.09 10.71 6.98
N ARG A 409 -25.02 9.91 7.47
CA ARG A 409 -26.43 9.90 7.04
C ARG A 409 -27.31 10.26 8.20
N ALA A 410 -28.47 10.87 7.91
CA ALA A 410 -29.47 11.10 8.92
C ALA A 410 -29.91 9.76 9.56
N ALA A 411 -29.95 9.74 10.88
CA ALA A 411 -30.47 8.58 11.59
C ALA A 411 -31.97 8.41 11.27
N LEU A 412 -32.36 7.21 10.84
CA LEU A 412 -33.77 6.85 10.70
C LEU A 412 -34.22 6.17 12.00
N LYS A 413 -35.38 6.57 12.52
CA LYS A 413 -36.04 5.83 13.60
C LYS A 413 -36.85 4.69 12.98
N PHE A 414 -36.68 3.50 13.51
CA PHE A 414 -37.48 2.33 13.14
C PHE A 414 -38.52 2.06 14.23
N GLU A 415 -39.74 1.91 13.81
CA GLU A 415 -40.79 1.34 14.66
C GLU A 415 -40.77 -0.15 14.39
N GLY A 416 -40.27 -0.96 15.12
CA GLY A 416 -40.24 -2.42 15.05
C GLY A 416 -40.61 -3.07 13.70
N GLY A 417 -40.39 -4.35 13.53
CA GLY A 417 -40.71 -5.09 12.33
C GLY A 417 -41.42 -6.41 12.63
N ASP A 418 -42.14 -6.96 11.65
CA ASP A 418 -42.73 -8.29 11.74
C ASP A 418 -41.74 -9.31 11.13
N ASP A 419 -41.14 -10.13 11.97
CA ASP A 419 -40.18 -11.16 11.60
C ASP A 419 -40.83 -12.21 10.67
N THR A 420 -42.08 -12.58 10.90
CA THR A 420 -42.81 -13.57 10.08
C THR A 420 -43.06 -13.03 8.69
N ALA A 421 -43.53 -11.79 8.57
CA ALA A 421 -43.71 -11.11 7.29
C ALA A 421 -42.36 -10.95 6.56
N GLY A 422 -41.30 -10.57 7.27
CA GLY A 422 -39.94 -10.46 6.73
C GLY A 422 -39.44 -11.78 6.15
N ARG A 423 -39.60 -12.89 6.84
CA ARG A 423 -39.24 -14.25 6.33
C ARG A 423 -40.02 -14.61 5.08
N LYS A 424 -41.31 -14.32 5.04
CA LYS A 424 -42.15 -14.57 3.87
C LYS A 424 -41.69 -13.75 2.66
N LEU A 425 -41.36 -12.48 2.89
CA LEU A 425 -40.84 -11.59 1.82
C LEU A 425 -39.48 -12.05 1.27
N MET A 426 -38.63 -12.69 2.08
CA MET A 426 -37.35 -13.25 1.60
C MET A 426 -37.53 -14.53 0.77
N GLY A 427 -38.66 -15.21 0.90
CA GLY A 427 -38.96 -16.45 0.21
C GLY A 427 -39.31 -16.28 -1.28
N THR A 428 -39.46 -17.42 -1.99
CA THR A 428 -39.82 -17.48 -3.42
C THR A 428 -41.32 -17.55 -3.66
N GLN A 429 -42.13 -17.85 -2.64
CA GLN A 429 -43.60 -17.98 -2.75
C GLN A 429 -44.27 -16.67 -2.36
N GLY A 430 -44.47 -15.79 -3.35
CA GLY A 430 -45.07 -14.47 -3.13
C GLY A 430 -44.17 -13.46 -2.40
N GLY A 431 -42.87 -13.74 -2.33
CA GLY A 431 -41.85 -12.85 -1.78
C GLY A 431 -40.91 -12.29 -2.86
N ALA A 432 -39.88 -11.58 -2.43
CA ALA A 432 -38.87 -10.97 -3.28
C ALA A 432 -37.77 -11.97 -3.75
N GLY A 433 -37.78 -13.22 -3.28
CA GLY A 433 -36.89 -14.27 -3.70
C GLY A 433 -35.42 -14.10 -3.28
N CYS A 434 -35.14 -13.36 -2.20
CA CYS A 434 -33.77 -13.08 -1.75
C CYS A 434 -32.93 -14.34 -1.57
N ILE A 435 -33.53 -15.43 -1.08
CA ILE A 435 -32.90 -16.72 -0.84
C ILE A 435 -32.45 -17.43 -2.12
N THR A 436 -32.89 -16.99 -3.30
CA THR A 436 -32.39 -17.53 -4.58
C THR A 436 -30.89 -17.25 -4.75
N CYS A 437 -30.42 -16.09 -4.28
CA CYS A 437 -29.04 -15.65 -4.41
C CYS A 437 -28.28 -15.58 -3.07
N HIS A 438 -28.96 -15.49 -1.94
CA HIS A 438 -28.35 -15.26 -0.66
C HIS A 438 -28.52 -16.44 0.29
N SER A 439 -27.44 -16.82 0.99
CA SER A 439 -27.49 -17.74 2.11
C SER A 439 -28.00 -17.04 3.38
N TRP A 440 -28.46 -17.83 4.36
CA TRP A 440 -28.83 -17.38 5.68
C TRP A 440 -28.21 -18.32 6.73
N GLY A 441 -27.05 -17.95 7.22
CA GLY A 441 -26.26 -18.79 8.13
C GLY A 441 -25.88 -20.11 7.47
N ASP A 442 -26.26 -21.20 8.06
CA ASP A 442 -26.04 -22.57 7.58
C ASP A 442 -27.00 -23.01 6.45
N ARG A 443 -27.99 -22.19 6.09
CA ARG A 443 -28.90 -22.43 4.97
C ARG A 443 -28.31 -21.87 3.69
N PRO A 444 -27.92 -22.70 2.71
CA PRO A 444 -27.37 -22.25 1.45
C PRO A 444 -28.43 -21.51 0.61
N SER A 445 -27.97 -20.67 -0.31
CA SER A 445 -28.82 -20.10 -1.36
C SER A 445 -29.35 -21.22 -2.29
N LEU A 446 -30.47 -20.96 -2.93
CA LEU A 446 -31.07 -21.92 -3.88
C LEU A 446 -30.36 -21.93 -5.24
N GLY A 447 -29.49 -20.96 -5.52
CA GLY A 447 -28.79 -20.81 -6.79
C GLY A 447 -27.44 -20.11 -6.64
N ILE A 448 -27.32 -18.87 -7.11
CA ILE A 448 -26.07 -18.10 -7.08
C ILE A 448 -25.65 -17.80 -5.63
N HIS A 449 -24.35 -17.93 -5.35
CA HIS A 449 -23.81 -17.70 -3.99
C HIS A 449 -23.53 -16.21 -3.72
N GLY A 450 -24.56 -15.44 -3.37
CA GLY A 450 -24.44 -14.08 -2.86
C GLY A 450 -23.95 -14.05 -1.40
N PRO A 451 -23.68 -12.84 -0.85
CA PRO A 451 -23.30 -12.69 0.55
C PRO A 451 -24.37 -13.22 1.51
N ASP A 452 -23.92 -13.83 2.62
CA ASP A 452 -24.80 -14.27 3.71
C ASP A 452 -25.55 -13.09 4.33
N LEU A 453 -26.87 -13.25 4.51
CA LEU A 453 -27.76 -12.26 5.09
C LEU A 453 -27.88 -12.36 6.61
N SER A 454 -27.44 -13.45 7.26
CA SER A 454 -27.58 -13.62 8.71
C SER A 454 -26.86 -12.54 9.52
N ASN A 455 -25.82 -11.93 8.96
CA ASN A 455 -25.02 -10.88 9.60
C ASN A 455 -25.37 -9.45 9.15
N VAL A 456 -26.42 -9.27 8.36
CA VAL A 456 -26.79 -7.96 7.78
C VAL A 456 -27.00 -6.90 8.86
N ALA A 457 -27.70 -7.24 9.95
CA ALA A 457 -27.99 -6.32 11.05
C ALA A 457 -26.70 -5.88 11.81
N ALA A 458 -25.73 -6.77 11.94
CA ALA A 458 -24.42 -6.43 12.53
C ALA A 458 -23.54 -5.60 11.59
N ARG A 459 -23.77 -5.72 10.28
CA ARG A 459 -22.93 -5.15 9.23
C ARG A 459 -23.40 -3.78 8.74
N LEU A 460 -24.71 -3.64 8.47
CA LEU A 460 -25.25 -2.47 7.78
C LEU A 460 -25.96 -1.53 8.73
N GLN A 461 -25.86 -0.24 8.43
CA GLN A 461 -26.71 0.78 9.04
C GLN A 461 -28.14 0.64 8.54
N GLU A 462 -29.09 0.73 9.42
CA GLU A 462 -30.51 0.48 9.13
C GLU A 462 -31.05 1.41 8.04
N GLY A 463 -30.77 2.71 8.15
CA GLY A 463 -31.19 3.69 7.15
C GLY A 463 -30.70 3.36 5.74
N TRP A 464 -29.42 2.97 5.61
CA TRP A 464 -28.85 2.55 4.34
C TRP A 464 -29.52 1.28 3.82
N LEU A 465 -29.74 0.27 4.68
CA LEU A 465 -30.37 -1.00 4.29
C LEU A 465 -31.78 -0.78 3.78
N ARG A 466 -32.57 0.05 4.46
CA ARG A 466 -33.95 0.38 4.03
C ARG A 466 -33.96 1.01 2.64
N GLU A 467 -33.15 2.02 2.40
CA GLU A 467 -33.08 2.70 1.10
C GLU A 467 -32.62 1.74 0.00
N TYR A 468 -31.63 0.90 0.30
CA TYR A 468 -31.16 -0.11 -0.64
C TYR A 468 -32.25 -1.12 -1.01
N LEU A 469 -33.04 -1.60 -0.05
CA LEU A 469 -34.13 -2.55 -0.32
C LEU A 469 -35.26 -1.93 -1.12
N ILE A 470 -35.51 -0.62 -0.96
CA ILE A 470 -36.54 0.11 -1.73
C ILE A 470 -36.08 0.37 -3.17
N ASN A 471 -34.82 0.76 -3.36
CA ASN A 471 -34.27 1.06 -4.68
C ASN A 471 -32.82 0.58 -4.82
N PRO A 472 -32.59 -0.71 -5.02
CA PRO A 472 -31.24 -1.28 -5.15
C PRO A 472 -30.48 -0.75 -6.35
N ALA A 473 -31.17 -0.39 -7.44
CA ALA A 473 -30.55 0.13 -8.66
C ALA A 473 -29.87 1.49 -8.46
N ALA A 474 -30.31 2.31 -7.50
CA ALA A 474 -29.65 3.56 -7.14
C ALA A 474 -28.23 3.35 -6.55
N TYR A 475 -27.96 2.17 -6.01
CA TYR A 475 -26.69 1.83 -5.37
C TYR A 475 -25.85 0.82 -6.16
N ARG A 476 -26.50 0.15 -7.11
CA ARG A 476 -25.89 -0.85 -8.01
C ARG A 476 -26.67 -0.85 -9.33
N PRO A 477 -26.35 0.13 -10.19
CA PRO A 477 -26.96 0.26 -11.51
C PRO A 477 -26.62 -0.92 -12.42
#